data_333cabb9cc42e4f23a516e31219e0b2b
#
_entry.id   333cabb9cc42e4f23a516e31219e0b2b
#
_cell.length_a   1.000
_cell.length_b   1.000
_cell.length_c   1.000
_cell.angle_alpha   90.00
_cell.angle_beta   90.00
_cell.angle_gamma   90.00
#
_symmetry.space_group_name_H-M   'P 1'
#
loop_
_entity.id
_entity.type
_entity.pdbx_description
1 polymer ?
#
loop_
_entity_poly.entity_id
_entity_poly.type
_entity_poly.pdbx_seq_one_letter_code
_entity_poly.pdbx_strand_id
1 'polypeptide(L)'
;MEYRIVQSHKYRGSDYWDWSAWIDASPAALSEIESVTWLLHPSFSPSRIESRSKKTGFRLDTSGWGTFLLKAELHKKEGSPKVISRMLELAYPDESEAASSSDAPVELSEQAPVDRATPYVFMSYSSEDAAPASRAREALMHLGMQVRDAGEIKPSLPFDAAVRKMIRESAGVVVVVGSDYASPYVIAEMKLAKADEKPALALLPEGVDRPTGLLPGLQELRFSQEPNELKPQLAEFVSSLRRGESQ
;
A
#
# COMPACT_ATOMS: atom_id res chain seq x y z
N MET A 1 18.08 -24.09 7.34
CA MET A 1 16.91 -24.42 6.52
C MET A 1 16.38 -23.15 5.90
N GLU A 2 16.22 -23.14 4.58
CA GLU A 2 15.78 -21.97 3.84
C GLU A 2 14.31 -22.13 3.46
N TYR A 3 13.47 -21.16 3.84
CA TYR A 3 12.08 -21.06 3.45
C TYR A 3 11.95 -19.93 2.44
N ARG A 4 11.25 -20.17 1.35
CA ARG A 4 10.98 -19.17 0.31
C ARG A 4 9.49 -19.05 0.06
N ILE A 5 9.01 -17.86 -0.24
CA ILE A 5 7.69 -17.66 -0.80
C ILE A 5 7.82 -17.84 -2.32
N VAL A 6 7.01 -18.71 -2.89
CA VAL A 6 6.84 -18.88 -4.34
C VAL A 6 5.45 -18.42 -4.70
N GLN A 7 5.28 -17.86 -5.88
CA GLN A 7 4.02 -17.32 -6.35
C GLN A 7 3.72 -17.75 -7.78
N SER A 8 2.46 -17.75 -8.13
CA SER A 8 1.96 -17.82 -9.51
C SER A 8 0.81 -16.84 -9.67
N HIS A 9 0.60 -16.35 -10.88
CA HIS A 9 -0.51 -15.46 -11.19
C HIS A 9 -1.08 -15.74 -12.57
N LYS A 10 -2.35 -15.35 -12.76
CA LYS A 10 -3.05 -15.42 -14.04
C LYS A 10 -3.85 -14.14 -14.22
N TYR A 11 -3.60 -13.44 -15.31
CA TYR A 11 -4.33 -12.22 -15.66
C TYR A 11 -5.79 -12.55 -16.00
N ARG A 12 -6.71 -11.75 -15.50
CA ARG A 12 -8.15 -11.85 -15.69
C ARG A 12 -8.75 -10.78 -16.59
N GLY A 13 -7.96 -9.80 -16.97
CA GLY A 13 -8.43 -8.58 -17.61
C GLY A 13 -8.69 -7.45 -16.59
N SER A 14 -8.77 -6.22 -17.10
CA SER A 14 -9.04 -5.02 -16.28
C SER A 14 -8.09 -4.85 -15.10
N ASP A 15 -6.81 -5.14 -15.32
CA ASP A 15 -5.74 -5.05 -14.32
C ASP A 15 -6.02 -5.84 -13.03
N TYR A 16 -6.64 -7.01 -13.21
CA TYR A 16 -6.99 -7.91 -12.12
C TYR A 16 -6.40 -9.30 -12.39
N TRP A 17 -5.85 -9.93 -11.36
CA TRP A 17 -5.19 -11.24 -11.41
C TRP A 17 -5.78 -12.19 -10.38
N ASP A 18 -5.89 -13.47 -10.75
CA ASP A 18 -5.85 -14.53 -9.76
C ASP A 18 -4.39 -14.81 -9.46
N TRP A 19 -4.06 -14.93 -8.21
CA TRP A 19 -2.71 -15.28 -7.83
C TRP A 19 -2.69 -16.19 -6.61
N SER A 20 -1.59 -16.92 -6.51
CA SER A 20 -1.36 -17.85 -5.43
C SER A 20 0.04 -17.68 -4.89
N ALA A 21 0.20 -17.94 -3.60
CA ALA A 21 1.51 -17.99 -2.95
C ALA A 21 1.61 -19.22 -2.05
N TRP A 22 2.79 -19.80 -1.92
CA TRP A 22 3.03 -20.93 -1.05
C TRP A 22 4.47 -20.93 -0.53
N ILE A 23 4.71 -21.68 0.53
CA ILE A 23 6.04 -21.85 1.09
C ILE A 23 6.74 -22.99 0.37
N ASP A 24 7.86 -22.68 -0.27
CA ASP A 24 8.78 -23.64 -0.86
C ASP A 24 9.91 -23.92 0.14
N ALA A 25 10.03 -25.16 0.56
CA ALA A 25 11.05 -25.66 1.44
C ALA A 25 11.12 -27.20 1.35
N SER A 26 12.15 -27.80 1.92
CA SER A 26 12.24 -29.26 2.00
C SER A 26 11.07 -29.87 2.79
N PRO A 27 10.65 -31.10 2.49
CA PRO A 27 9.56 -31.78 3.22
C PRO A 27 9.81 -31.84 4.73
N ALA A 28 11.05 -32.00 5.16
CA ALA A 28 11.45 -31.96 6.55
C ALA A 28 11.18 -30.58 7.17
N ALA A 29 11.57 -29.50 6.49
CA ALA A 29 11.32 -28.14 6.95
C ALA A 29 9.82 -27.81 7.02
N LEU A 30 9.04 -28.17 6.02
CA LEU A 30 7.57 -28.00 6.03
C LEU A 30 6.89 -28.78 7.17
N SER A 31 7.46 -29.92 7.58
CA SER A 31 6.90 -30.72 8.68
C SER A 31 7.04 -30.04 10.04
N GLU A 32 8.02 -29.13 10.21
CA GLU A 32 8.25 -28.35 11.44
C GLU A 32 7.22 -27.22 11.61
N ILE A 33 6.61 -26.74 10.49
CA ILE A 33 5.61 -25.67 10.54
C ILE A 33 4.26 -26.25 10.94
N GLU A 34 3.57 -25.57 11.83
CA GLU A 34 2.21 -25.89 12.24
C GLU A 34 1.19 -25.14 11.38
N SER A 35 1.36 -23.82 11.25
CA SER A 35 0.55 -22.97 10.39
C SER A 35 1.36 -21.82 9.82
N VAL A 36 0.83 -21.20 8.79
CA VAL A 36 1.36 -19.98 8.17
C VAL A 36 0.27 -18.93 8.16
N THR A 37 0.55 -17.75 8.74
CA THR A 37 -0.30 -16.58 8.61
C THR A 37 0.23 -15.70 7.50
N TRP A 38 -0.53 -15.59 6.42
CA TRP A 38 -0.28 -14.68 5.33
C TRP A 38 -0.73 -13.28 5.70
N LEU A 39 0.14 -12.30 5.55
CA LEU A 39 -0.15 -10.88 5.75
C LEU A 39 -0.22 -10.21 4.39
N LEU A 40 -1.45 -9.85 4.02
CA LEU A 40 -1.75 -9.19 2.76
C LEU A 40 -1.79 -7.67 2.95
N HIS A 41 -1.90 -6.96 1.83
CA HIS A 41 -2.15 -5.52 1.87
C HIS A 41 -3.50 -5.22 2.58
N PRO A 42 -3.64 -4.08 3.28
CA PRO A 42 -4.87 -3.72 4.01
C PRO A 42 -6.13 -3.62 3.16
N SER A 43 -5.97 -3.42 1.85
CA SER A 43 -7.10 -3.44 0.90
C SER A 43 -7.77 -4.81 0.79
N PHE A 44 -7.12 -5.88 1.27
CA PHE A 44 -7.74 -7.21 1.35
C PHE A 44 -8.57 -7.34 2.62
N SER A 45 -9.73 -7.92 2.49
CA SER A 45 -10.60 -8.26 3.64
C SER A 45 -10.94 -9.75 3.59
N PRO A 46 -10.38 -10.57 4.49
CA PRO A 46 -9.43 -10.24 5.55
C PRO A 46 -8.00 -10.01 5.03
N SER A 47 -7.24 -9.12 5.68
CA SER A 47 -5.82 -8.86 5.39
C SER A 47 -4.86 -9.87 6.04
N ARG A 48 -5.36 -10.75 6.90
CA ARG A 48 -4.62 -11.85 7.54
C ARG A 48 -5.35 -13.16 7.26
N ILE A 49 -4.65 -14.12 6.65
CA ILE A 49 -5.22 -15.42 6.28
C ILE A 49 -4.32 -16.52 6.80
N GLU A 50 -4.87 -17.39 7.65
CA GLU A 50 -4.14 -18.55 8.17
C GLU A 50 -4.32 -19.76 7.25
N SER A 51 -3.22 -20.43 6.92
CA SER A 51 -3.19 -21.68 6.18
C SER A 51 -2.51 -22.77 7.01
N ARG A 52 -3.10 -23.98 7.06
CA ARG A 52 -2.59 -25.13 7.82
C ARG A 52 -2.27 -26.34 6.92
N SER A 53 -2.45 -26.19 5.61
CA SER A 53 -2.26 -27.30 4.65
C SER A 53 -0.80 -27.49 4.27
N LYS A 54 -0.09 -28.36 4.95
CA LYS A 54 1.30 -28.72 4.63
C LYS A 54 1.45 -29.34 3.23
N LYS A 55 0.44 -30.06 2.78
CA LYS A 55 0.45 -30.75 1.46
C LYS A 55 0.55 -29.76 0.31
N THR A 56 0.04 -28.55 0.50
CA THR A 56 0.05 -27.49 -0.51
C THR A 56 1.14 -26.46 -0.26
N GLY A 57 2.06 -26.68 0.69
CA GLY A 57 3.02 -25.69 1.13
C GLY A 57 2.36 -24.50 1.80
N PHE A 58 1.25 -24.71 2.53
CA PHE A 58 0.46 -23.66 3.18
C PHE A 58 -0.07 -22.62 2.18
N ARG A 59 -0.49 -23.09 1.01
CA ARG A 59 -0.91 -22.26 -0.11
C ARG A 59 -2.01 -21.27 0.27
N LEU A 60 -1.87 -20.06 -0.23
CA LEU A 60 -2.84 -18.99 -0.29
C LEU A 60 -3.29 -18.87 -1.74
N ASP A 61 -4.60 -18.90 -2.00
CA ASP A 61 -5.21 -18.58 -3.29
C ASP A 61 -6.12 -17.38 -3.08
N THR A 62 -5.94 -16.35 -3.89
CA THR A 62 -6.74 -15.14 -3.83
C THR A 62 -6.70 -14.42 -5.18
N SER A 63 -7.35 -13.28 -5.24
CA SER A 63 -7.35 -12.44 -6.43
C SER A 63 -7.22 -10.98 -6.03
N GLY A 64 -6.67 -10.17 -6.89
CA GLY A 64 -6.46 -8.76 -6.62
C GLY A 64 -5.66 -8.08 -7.70
N TRP A 65 -5.31 -6.85 -7.42
CA TRP A 65 -4.54 -5.95 -8.29
C TRP A 65 -3.35 -5.38 -7.52
N GLY A 66 -2.35 -4.89 -8.26
CA GLY A 66 -1.18 -4.22 -7.69
C GLY A 66 -0.18 -5.17 -7.04
N THR A 67 1.02 -4.69 -6.92
CA THR A 67 2.16 -5.38 -6.31
C THR A 67 2.37 -4.86 -4.89
N PHE A 68 2.64 -5.75 -3.95
CA PHE A 68 2.90 -5.40 -2.55
C PHE A 68 3.85 -6.39 -1.90
N LEU A 69 4.40 -6.02 -0.75
CA LEU A 69 5.24 -6.92 0.02
C LEU A 69 4.38 -7.94 0.76
N LEU A 70 4.25 -9.13 0.17
CA LEU A 70 3.60 -10.26 0.81
C LEU A 70 4.49 -10.80 1.92
N LYS A 71 3.97 -10.90 3.13
CA LYS A 71 4.66 -11.47 4.29
C LYS A 71 3.98 -12.77 4.72
N ALA A 72 4.79 -13.71 5.22
CA ALA A 72 4.32 -14.96 5.79
C ALA A 72 4.95 -15.16 7.19
N GLU A 73 4.12 -15.25 8.20
CA GLU A 73 4.51 -15.64 9.56
C GLU A 73 4.42 -17.16 9.67
N LEU A 74 5.56 -17.83 9.77
CA LEU A 74 5.64 -19.28 9.91
C LEU A 74 5.60 -19.65 11.40
N HIS A 75 4.51 -20.21 11.84
CA HIS A 75 4.36 -20.72 13.21
C HIS A 75 4.88 -22.15 13.28
N LYS A 76 5.99 -22.34 13.99
CA LYS A 76 6.62 -23.63 14.16
C LYS A 76 6.03 -24.36 15.37
N LYS A 77 6.17 -25.68 15.38
CA LYS A 77 5.80 -26.50 16.54
C LYS A 77 6.59 -26.14 17.79
N GLU A 78 7.84 -25.70 17.61
CA GLU A 78 8.74 -25.26 18.67
C GLU A 78 9.47 -24.01 18.25
N GLY A 79 9.64 -23.06 19.19
CA GLY A 79 10.36 -21.82 18.99
C GLY A 79 9.47 -20.64 18.59
N SER A 80 10.12 -19.49 18.34
CA SER A 80 9.44 -18.26 17.92
C SER A 80 9.00 -18.32 16.45
N PRO A 81 7.92 -17.63 16.08
CA PRO A 81 7.51 -17.50 14.68
C PRO A 81 8.61 -16.88 13.84
N LYS A 82 8.76 -17.37 12.60
CA LYS A 82 9.69 -16.79 11.63
C LYS A 82 8.91 -16.04 10.56
N VAL A 83 9.27 -14.78 10.34
CA VAL A 83 8.68 -13.98 9.26
C VAL A 83 9.59 -14.03 8.03
N ILE A 84 8.99 -14.31 6.89
CA ILE A 84 9.62 -14.18 5.58
C ILE A 84 8.75 -13.30 4.68
N SER A 85 9.35 -12.68 3.68
CA SER A 85 8.64 -11.79 2.77
C SER A 85 9.10 -11.92 1.34
N ARG A 86 8.21 -11.59 0.40
CA ARG A 86 8.50 -11.51 -1.03
C ARG A 86 7.63 -10.41 -1.64
N MET A 87 8.19 -9.65 -2.58
CA MET A 87 7.40 -8.76 -3.42
C MET A 87 6.48 -9.61 -4.30
N LEU A 88 5.18 -9.38 -4.22
CA LEU A 88 4.21 -9.96 -5.15
C LEU A 88 4.42 -9.29 -6.52
N GLU A 89 4.67 -10.10 -7.54
CA GLU A 89 4.87 -9.64 -8.91
C GLU A 89 3.69 -10.13 -9.76
N LEU A 90 3.02 -9.20 -10.43
CA LEU A 90 1.90 -9.48 -11.32
C LEU A 90 2.28 -8.93 -12.70
N ALA A 91 2.44 -9.82 -13.68
CA ALA A 91 2.80 -9.45 -15.05
C ALA A 91 1.57 -9.53 -15.96
N TYR A 92 1.51 -8.61 -16.93
CA TYR A 92 0.56 -8.72 -18.03
C TYR A 92 0.95 -9.87 -18.97
N PRO A 93 -0.02 -10.54 -19.59
CA PRO A 93 0.30 -11.50 -20.65
C PRO A 93 1.00 -10.75 -21.79
N ASP A 94 2.01 -11.37 -22.38
CA ASP A 94 2.64 -10.86 -23.60
C ASP A 94 1.58 -10.72 -24.70
N GLU A 95 1.69 -9.70 -25.53
CA GLU A 95 0.71 -9.38 -26.59
C GLU A 95 0.43 -10.55 -27.54
N SER A 96 1.30 -11.56 -27.60
CA SER A 96 1.11 -12.78 -28.36
C SER A 96 0.06 -13.72 -27.81
N GLU A 97 -0.30 -13.66 -26.52
CA GLU A 97 -1.34 -14.48 -25.89
C GLU A 97 -2.70 -13.78 -25.80
N ALA A 98 -2.75 -12.47 -25.96
CA ALA A 98 -3.97 -11.67 -25.83
C ALA A 98 -4.95 -11.79 -27.03
N ALA A 99 -4.55 -12.44 -28.11
CA ALA A 99 -5.37 -12.56 -29.33
C ALA A 99 -6.53 -13.57 -29.26
N SER A 100 -6.76 -14.23 -28.12
CA SER A 100 -7.78 -15.28 -28.00
C SER A 100 -8.90 -15.05 -26.98
N SER A 101 -9.05 -13.85 -26.42
CA SER A 101 -10.22 -13.53 -25.59
C SER A 101 -10.93 -12.28 -26.11
N SER A 102 -12.07 -12.54 -26.69
CA SER A 102 -12.98 -11.66 -27.41
C SER A 102 -13.22 -10.27 -26.82
N ASP A 103 -13.12 -9.30 -27.77
CA ASP A 103 -13.80 -8.01 -27.83
C ASP A 103 -15.08 -7.86 -27.02
N ALA A 104 -15.04 -6.92 -26.09
CA ALA A 104 -16.10 -5.98 -25.86
C ALA A 104 -15.46 -4.63 -25.49
N PRO A 105 -15.77 -3.54 -26.20
CA PRO A 105 -15.29 -2.22 -25.80
C PRO A 105 -15.97 -1.88 -24.48
N VAL A 106 -15.19 -1.83 -23.41
CA VAL A 106 -15.64 -1.22 -22.16
C VAL A 106 -15.67 0.28 -22.41
N GLU A 107 -16.86 0.80 -22.72
CA GLU A 107 -17.12 2.21 -22.60
C GLU A 107 -16.69 2.65 -21.21
N LEU A 108 -15.72 3.55 -21.17
CA LEU A 108 -15.37 4.30 -19.97
C LEU A 108 -16.62 5.11 -19.58
N SER A 109 -17.49 4.50 -18.80
CA SER A 109 -18.59 5.25 -18.19
C SER A 109 -17.95 6.36 -17.38
N GLU A 110 -18.18 7.58 -17.80
CA GLU A 110 -17.85 8.79 -17.07
C GLU A 110 -18.33 8.61 -15.64
N GLN A 111 -17.36 8.50 -14.75
CA GLN A 111 -17.61 8.44 -13.32
C GLN A 111 -18.33 9.73 -12.93
N ALA A 112 -19.33 9.61 -12.08
CA ALA A 112 -20.03 10.76 -11.49
C ALA A 112 -19.01 11.86 -11.12
N PRO A 113 -19.31 13.13 -11.38
CA PRO A 113 -18.36 14.20 -11.19
C PRO A 113 -17.90 14.19 -9.74
N VAL A 114 -16.65 13.78 -9.53
CA VAL A 114 -15.96 14.09 -8.30
C VAL A 114 -15.92 15.61 -8.27
N ASP A 115 -16.51 16.18 -7.26
CA ASP A 115 -16.54 17.62 -7.08
C ASP A 115 -15.09 18.14 -7.13
N ARG A 116 -14.72 18.68 -8.29
CA ARG A 116 -13.33 19.17 -8.56
C ARG A 116 -13.00 20.43 -7.77
N ALA A 117 -13.94 20.90 -6.95
CA ALA A 117 -13.86 22.19 -6.28
C ALA A 117 -13.09 22.15 -4.95
N THR A 118 -12.87 21.00 -4.35
CA THR A 118 -12.19 20.96 -3.03
C THR A 118 -10.85 20.24 -3.14
N PRO A 119 -9.73 20.96 -2.90
CA PRO A 119 -8.40 20.37 -2.93
C PRO A 119 -8.25 19.27 -1.86
N TYR A 120 -7.59 18.17 -2.20
CA TYR A 120 -7.35 17.09 -1.27
C TYR A 120 -5.86 16.75 -1.13
N VAL A 121 -5.52 16.18 0.00
CA VAL A 121 -4.19 15.60 0.28
C VAL A 121 -4.28 14.09 0.04
N PHE A 122 -3.32 13.55 -0.72
CA PHE A 122 -3.15 12.10 -0.81
C PHE A 122 -2.34 11.62 0.41
N MET A 123 -2.88 10.66 1.16
CA MET A 123 -2.23 10.10 2.34
C MET A 123 -1.68 8.72 2.05
N SER A 124 -0.38 8.54 2.23
CA SER A 124 0.37 7.30 2.05
C SER A 124 0.81 6.75 3.40
N TYR A 125 0.47 5.51 3.72
CA TYR A 125 0.85 4.85 4.96
C TYR A 125 0.76 3.33 4.84
N SER A 126 1.47 2.61 5.71
CA SER A 126 1.34 1.16 5.84
C SER A 126 0.20 0.79 6.80
N SER A 127 -0.26 -0.47 6.75
CA SER A 127 -1.28 -0.96 7.69
C SER A 127 -0.85 -0.88 9.15
N GLU A 128 0.45 -0.98 9.39
CA GLU A 128 1.03 -0.89 10.72
C GLU A 128 0.93 0.54 11.26
N ASP A 129 0.86 1.52 10.35
CA ASP A 129 0.79 2.95 10.64
C ASP A 129 -0.65 3.51 10.62
N ALA A 130 -1.67 2.64 10.58
CA ALA A 130 -3.08 3.08 10.49
C ALA A 130 -3.51 3.99 11.64
N ALA A 131 -3.03 3.74 12.87
CA ALA A 131 -3.38 4.57 14.02
C ALA A 131 -2.81 6.00 13.95
N PRO A 132 -1.49 6.22 13.70
CA PRO A 132 -0.97 7.55 13.47
C PRO A 132 -1.54 8.20 12.19
N ALA A 133 -1.82 7.45 11.12
CA ALA A 133 -2.46 7.96 9.92
C ALA A 133 -3.88 8.48 10.18
N SER A 134 -4.67 7.81 11.00
CA SER A 134 -6.00 8.27 11.40
C SER A 134 -5.95 9.62 12.10
N ARG A 135 -5.00 9.82 13.03
CA ARG A 135 -4.82 11.11 13.71
C ARG A 135 -4.41 12.22 12.75
N ALA A 136 -3.49 11.93 11.83
CA ALA A 136 -3.08 12.89 10.81
C ALA A 136 -4.25 13.27 9.88
N ARG A 137 -5.08 12.29 9.51
CA ARG A 137 -6.30 12.50 8.73
C ARG A 137 -7.26 13.46 9.44
N GLU A 138 -7.56 13.20 10.70
CA GLU A 138 -8.45 14.05 11.50
C GLU A 138 -7.91 15.48 11.59
N ALA A 139 -6.61 15.66 11.85
CA ALA A 139 -6.00 16.98 11.92
C ALA A 139 -6.08 17.73 10.58
N LEU A 140 -5.81 17.07 9.44
CA LEU A 140 -5.95 17.66 8.10
C LEU A 140 -7.40 18.05 7.79
N MET A 141 -8.36 17.18 8.14
CA MET A 141 -9.79 17.47 7.95
C MET A 141 -10.25 18.68 8.79
N HIS A 142 -9.77 18.81 10.04
CA HIS A 142 -10.04 19.99 10.85
C HIS A 142 -9.41 21.28 10.28
N LEU A 143 -8.37 21.15 9.46
CA LEU A 143 -7.78 22.29 8.72
C LEU A 143 -8.51 22.55 7.39
N GLY A 144 -9.62 21.84 7.13
CA GLY A 144 -10.46 22.02 5.94
C GLY A 144 -9.89 21.37 4.67
N MET A 145 -8.99 20.39 4.82
CA MET A 145 -8.51 19.57 3.69
C MET A 145 -9.31 18.28 3.59
N GLN A 146 -9.67 17.90 2.37
CA GLN A 146 -10.07 16.50 2.12
C GLN A 146 -8.82 15.62 2.14
N VAL A 147 -8.98 14.39 2.61
CA VAL A 147 -7.88 13.41 2.67
C VAL A 147 -8.33 12.14 1.96
N ARG A 148 -7.56 11.72 0.99
CA ARG A 148 -7.78 10.46 0.24
C ARG A 148 -6.59 9.55 0.35
N ASP A 149 -6.82 8.26 0.28
CA ASP A 149 -5.78 7.24 0.24
C ASP A 149 -6.11 6.12 -0.77
N ALA A 150 -5.16 5.22 -0.95
CA ALA A 150 -5.29 4.11 -1.88
C ALA A 150 -6.45 3.14 -1.53
N GLY A 151 -6.92 3.13 -0.28
CA GLY A 151 -8.08 2.33 0.14
C GLY A 151 -9.40 2.76 -0.49
N GLU A 152 -9.48 3.98 -1.04
CA GLU A 152 -10.67 4.48 -1.74
C GLU A 152 -10.78 3.98 -3.19
N ILE A 153 -9.73 3.35 -3.71
CA ILE A 153 -9.69 2.87 -5.09
C ILE A 153 -10.63 1.67 -5.23
N LYS A 154 -11.58 1.79 -6.16
CA LYS A 154 -12.50 0.70 -6.45
C LYS A 154 -11.75 -0.49 -7.06
N PRO A 155 -12.13 -1.73 -6.71
CA PRO A 155 -11.49 -2.94 -7.27
C PRO A 155 -11.51 -3.06 -8.79
N SER A 156 -12.37 -2.32 -9.46
CA SER A 156 -12.53 -2.32 -10.92
C SER A 156 -11.56 -1.40 -11.66
N LEU A 157 -10.72 -0.63 -10.96
CA LEU A 157 -9.78 0.30 -11.58
C LEU A 157 -8.35 -0.25 -11.54
N PRO A 158 -7.53 0.03 -12.57
CA PRO A 158 -6.10 -0.24 -12.55
C PRO A 158 -5.46 0.45 -11.35
N PHE A 159 -4.98 -0.32 -10.36
CA PHE A 159 -4.54 0.23 -9.09
C PHE A 159 -3.41 1.25 -9.25
N ASP A 160 -2.35 0.91 -9.98
CA ASP A 160 -1.21 1.81 -10.18
C ASP A 160 -1.60 3.07 -10.96
N ALA A 161 -2.47 2.95 -11.96
CA ALA A 161 -2.97 4.09 -12.72
C ALA A 161 -3.88 4.98 -11.85
N ALA A 162 -4.72 4.37 -10.99
CA ALA A 162 -5.60 5.07 -10.09
C ALA A 162 -4.82 5.80 -8.99
N VAL A 163 -3.83 5.14 -8.36
CA VAL A 163 -2.93 5.76 -7.38
C VAL A 163 -2.17 6.93 -8.00
N ARG A 164 -1.57 6.72 -9.17
CA ARG A 164 -0.86 7.78 -9.92
C ARG A 164 -1.78 8.96 -10.22
N LYS A 165 -3.01 8.69 -10.67
CA LYS A 165 -4.01 9.73 -10.90
C LYS A 165 -4.34 10.49 -9.63
N MET A 166 -4.60 9.78 -8.52
CA MET A 166 -4.90 10.41 -7.22
C MET A 166 -3.75 11.27 -6.73
N ILE A 167 -2.50 10.81 -6.84
CA ILE A 167 -1.32 11.60 -6.47
C ILE A 167 -1.21 12.84 -7.35
N ARG A 168 -1.37 12.68 -8.66
CA ARG A 168 -1.29 13.80 -9.62
C ARG A 168 -2.36 14.86 -9.41
N GLU A 169 -3.58 14.44 -9.08
CA GLU A 169 -4.72 15.34 -8.85
C GLU A 169 -4.75 15.91 -7.42
N SER A 170 -3.94 15.38 -6.50
CA SER A 170 -3.85 15.92 -5.13
C SER A 170 -3.16 17.28 -5.09
N ALA A 171 -3.48 18.08 -4.10
CA ALA A 171 -2.76 19.31 -3.79
C ALA A 171 -1.37 19.03 -3.20
N GLY A 172 -1.20 17.88 -2.55
CA GLY A 172 0.06 17.42 -1.96
C GLY A 172 -0.07 16.02 -1.39
N VAL A 173 1.05 15.48 -0.93
CA VAL A 173 1.14 14.12 -0.37
C VAL A 173 1.62 14.18 1.07
N VAL A 174 0.93 13.48 1.95
CA VAL A 174 1.36 13.25 3.32
C VAL A 174 1.69 11.77 3.50
N VAL A 175 2.91 11.49 3.88
CA VAL A 175 3.43 10.14 4.14
C VAL A 175 3.52 9.94 5.63
N VAL A 176 2.88 8.89 6.15
CA VAL A 176 2.96 8.55 7.58
C VAL A 176 3.79 7.29 7.74
N VAL A 177 4.88 7.37 8.50
CA VAL A 177 5.77 6.25 8.76
C VAL A 177 6.05 6.20 10.26
N GLY A 178 5.43 5.24 10.94
CA GLY A 178 5.53 5.03 12.38
C GLY A 178 6.53 3.96 12.81
N SER A 179 7.21 3.33 11.85
CA SER A 179 8.18 2.26 12.06
C SER A 179 9.55 2.63 11.49
N ASP A 180 10.57 1.86 11.84
CA ASP A 180 11.96 2.07 11.37
C ASP A 180 12.14 1.86 9.85
N TYR A 181 11.08 1.47 9.15
CA TYR A 181 11.13 1.14 7.74
C TYR A 181 9.88 1.62 7.00
N ALA A 182 10.07 2.43 5.96
CA ALA A 182 8.98 2.75 5.04
C ALA A 182 8.68 1.55 4.14
N SER A 183 7.43 1.13 4.07
CA SER A 183 7.05 -0.02 3.24
C SER A 183 7.39 0.26 1.76
N PRO A 184 7.70 -0.77 0.94
CA PRO A 184 7.94 -0.59 -0.49
C PRO A 184 6.82 0.14 -1.21
N TYR A 185 5.61 0.01 -0.73
CA TYR A 185 4.43 0.67 -1.23
C TYR A 185 4.48 2.18 -1.00
N VAL A 186 4.71 2.58 0.25
CA VAL A 186 4.92 3.97 0.63
C VAL A 186 6.10 4.59 -0.15
N ILE A 187 7.19 3.82 -0.33
CA ILE A 187 8.34 4.24 -1.14
C ILE A 187 7.93 4.48 -2.61
N ALA A 188 7.12 3.61 -3.20
CA ALA A 188 6.64 3.77 -4.57
C ALA A 188 5.76 5.02 -4.72
N GLU A 189 4.83 5.25 -3.80
CA GLU A 189 3.97 6.42 -3.79
C GLU A 189 4.76 7.72 -3.60
N MET A 190 5.76 7.72 -2.71
CA MET A 190 6.68 8.86 -2.57
C MET A 190 7.46 9.15 -3.87
N LYS A 191 7.91 8.10 -4.58
CA LYS A 191 8.60 8.28 -5.88
C LYS A 191 7.68 8.88 -6.93
N LEU A 192 6.41 8.47 -6.96
CA LEU A 192 5.40 9.06 -7.85
C LEU A 192 5.15 10.52 -7.50
N ALA A 193 4.96 10.85 -6.22
CA ALA A 193 4.80 12.22 -5.77
C ALA A 193 5.98 13.11 -6.18
N LYS A 194 7.21 12.62 -6.01
CA LYS A 194 8.43 13.31 -6.42
C LYS A 194 8.52 13.49 -7.94
N ALA A 195 8.17 12.46 -8.72
CA ALA A 195 8.18 12.53 -10.19
C ALA A 195 7.16 13.54 -10.74
N ASP A 196 6.02 13.68 -10.07
CA ASP A 196 4.97 14.65 -10.41
C ASP A 196 5.16 16.01 -9.68
N GLU A 197 6.34 16.24 -9.06
CA GLU A 197 6.73 17.48 -8.35
C GLU A 197 5.71 17.94 -7.30
N LYS A 198 5.02 16.99 -6.66
CA LYS A 198 4.03 17.28 -5.64
C LYS A 198 4.68 17.68 -4.34
N PRO A 199 4.19 18.73 -3.65
CA PRO A 199 4.56 19.00 -2.28
C PRO A 199 4.34 17.75 -1.43
N ALA A 200 5.37 17.31 -0.71
CA ALA A 200 5.29 16.09 0.09
C ALA A 200 5.86 16.30 1.49
N LEU A 201 5.11 15.83 2.48
CA LEU A 201 5.46 15.92 3.90
C LEU A 201 5.51 14.51 4.50
N ALA A 202 6.60 14.16 5.14
CA ALA A 202 6.70 12.94 5.95
C ALA A 202 6.36 13.24 7.42
N LEU A 203 5.41 12.52 7.96
CA LEU A 203 5.01 12.54 9.36
C LEU A 203 5.67 11.37 10.09
N LEU A 204 6.52 11.69 11.04
CA LEU A 204 7.26 10.72 11.85
C LEU A 204 6.88 10.89 13.32
N PRO A 205 6.50 9.82 14.03
CA PRO A 205 6.29 9.92 15.48
C PRO A 205 7.59 10.33 16.19
N GLU A 206 7.46 11.07 17.28
CA GLU A 206 8.60 11.35 18.15
C GLU A 206 9.20 10.04 18.70
N GLY A 207 10.53 10.03 18.83
CA GLY A 207 11.27 8.86 19.34
C GLY A 207 11.54 7.78 18.31
N VAL A 208 11.05 7.93 17.08
CA VAL A 208 11.38 7.03 15.96
C VAL A 208 12.55 7.62 15.17
N ASP A 209 13.59 6.83 14.93
CA ASP A 209 14.67 7.22 14.03
C ASP A 209 14.15 7.44 12.62
N ARG A 210 14.93 8.13 11.78
CA ARG A 210 14.53 8.35 10.41
C ARG A 210 14.38 7.00 9.70
N PRO A 211 13.16 6.65 9.20
CA PRO A 211 12.92 5.35 8.61
C PRO A 211 13.80 5.05 7.39
N THR A 212 14.29 3.82 7.31
CA THR A 212 14.98 3.33 6.12
C THR A 212 14.00 3.33 4.94
N GLY A 213 14.44 3.80 3.79
CA GLY A 213 13.64 3.88 2.56
C GLY A 213 12.92 5.21 2.38
N LEU A 214 12.86 6.08 3.38
CA LEU A 214 12.32 7.42 3.23
C LEU A 214 13.20 8.23 2.26
N LEU A 215 12.59 8.82 1.22
CA LEU A 215 13.33 9.55 0.19
C LEU A 215 14.06 10.76 0.78
N PRO A 216 15.28 11.05 0.34
CA PRO A 216 16.01 12.23 0.76
C PRO A 216 15.34 13.52 0.24
N GLY A 217 15.39 14.58 1.05
CA GLY A 217 14.87 15.89 0.68
C GLY A 217 13.37 16.09 0.88
N LEU A 218 12.65 15.13 1.46
CA LEU A 218 11.28 15.34 1.93
C LEU A 218 11.30 16.30 3.13
N GLN A 219 10.31 17.17 3.20
CA GLN A 219 10.02 17.88 4.44
C GLN A 219 9.57 16.85 5.48
N GLU A 220 10.18 16.88 6.66
CA GLU A 220 9.86 15.97 7.76
C GLU A 220 9.26 16.74 8.91
N LEU A 221 8.22 16.21 9.50
CA LEU A 221 7.58 16.73 10.67
C LEU A 221 7.49 15.63 11.71
N ARG A 222 8.04 15.88 12.89
CA ARG A 222 7.91 14.97 14.02
C ARG A 222 6.75 15.41 14.88
N PHE A 223 5.93 14.47 15.26
CA PHE A 223 4.76 14.76 16.08
C PHE A 223 4.72 13.84 17.31
N SER A 224 4.29 14.42 18.41
CA SER A 224 3.98 13.65 19.61
C SER A 224 2.70 12.84 19.43
N GLN A 225 2.47 11.88 20.31
CA GLN A 225 1.23 11.11 20.28
C GLN A 225 0.01 11.94 20.76
N GLU A 226 0.23 13.16 21.22
CA GLU A 226 -0.84 14.05 21.67
C GLU A 226 -1.57 14.69 20.48
N PRO A 227 -2.90 14.48 20.35
CA PRO A 227 -3.66 14.91 19.18
C PRO A 227 -3.64 16.42 18.91
N ASN A 228 -3.46 17.23 19.94
CA ASN A 228 -3.56 18.69 19.84
C ASN A 228 -2.30 19.35 19.25
N GLU A 229 -1.16 18.67 19.23
CA GLU A 229 0.11 19.24 18.76
C GLU A 229 0.30 19.10 17.24
N LEU A 230 -0.30 18.09 16.64
CA LEU A 230 -0.16 17.82 15.21
C LEU A 230 -0.84 18.88 14.34
N LYS A 231 -1.99 19.41 14.77
CA LYS A 231 -2.78 20.36 14.00
C LYS A 231 -2.05 21.69 13.71
N PRO A 232 -1.42 22.37 14.68
CA PRO A 232 -0.66 23.58 14.40
C PRO A 232 0.49 23.36 13.42
N GLN A 233 1.16 22.22 13.54
CA GLN A 233 2.31 21.85 12.72
C GLN A 233 1.89 21.57 11.27
N LEU A 234 0.75 20.91 11.05
CA LEU A 234 0.18 20.67 9.72
C LEU A 234 -0.37 21.95 9.07
N ALA A 235 -0.74 22.95 9.86
CA ALA A 235 -1.32 24.19 9.34
C ALA A 235 -0.38 24.95 8.40
N GLU A 236 0.94 24.90 8.64
CA GLU A 236 1.93 25.51 7.75
C GLU A 236 1.98 24.79 6.40
N PHE A 237 2.02 23.46 6.41
CA PHE A 237 1.98 22.67 5.19
C PHE A 237 0.68 22.91 4.39
N VAL A 238 -0.48 22.87 5.03
CA VAL A 238 -1.77 23.17 4.40
C VAL A 238 -1.80 24.57 3.80
N SER A 239 -1.23 25.55 4.52
CA SER A 239 -1.15 26.93 4.02
C SER A 239 -0.24 27.05 2.80
N SER A 240 0.83 26.25 2.71
CA SER A 240 1.69 26.20 1.54
C SER A 240 0.99 25.61 0.33
N LEU A 241 0.18 24.55 0.50
CA LEU A 241 -0.61 23.94 -0.56
C LEU A 241 -1.60 24.93 -1.18
N ARG A 242 -2.31 25.71 -0.33
CA ARG A 242 -3.28 26.71 -0.80
C ARG A 242 -2.64 27.88 -1.56
N ARG A 243 -1.38 28.22 -1.24
CA ARG A 243 -0.64 29.26 -1.98
C ARG A 243 -0.18 28.78 -3.35
N GLY A 244 0.16 27.50 -3.49
CA GLY A 244 0.58 26.90 -4.77
C GLY A 244 -0.54 26.78 -5.80
N GLU A 245 -1.81 26.77 -5.37
CA GLU A 245 -2.97 26.76 -6.28
C GLU A 245 -3.30 28.16 -6.87
N SER A 246 -2.65 29.22 -6.36
CA SER A 246 -2.93 30.59 -6.77
C SER A 246 -1.97 31.11 -7.85
N GLN A 247 -1.10 30.25 -8.41
CA GLN A 247 -0.19 30.55 -9.52
C GLN A 247 -0.53 29.68 -10.76
#